data_2795237a5fca7cb68455f1cb53407fc9
#
_entry.id   2795237a5fca7cb68455f1cb53407fc9
#
_cell.length_a   1.000
_cell.length_b   1.000
_cell.length_c   1.000
_cell.angle_alpha   90.00
_cell.angle_beta   90.00
_cell.angle_gamma   90.00
#
_symmetry.space_group_name_H-M   'P 1'
#
loop_
_entity.id
_entity.type
_entity.pdbx_description
1 polymer ?
#
loop_
_entity_poly.entity_id
_entity_poly.type
_entity_poly.pdbx_seq_one_letter_code
_entity_poly.pdbx_strand_id
1 'polypeptide(L)'
;MNESVAIRAQNLTKAFGSNVAINGLNLEVKKGELFGLVGPDGAGKTTIMRLLTAIMKPTSGEAWVEGHSILSEGEDIKEKIGYMSQRFGLYEDLTVIENIHFYADLYGVPVRERPERIKRLLSFSNLNPFTQRLAGNLSGGMKQKLGLACALVHTPEILFLDEPTCGVDPVSRRDFWRILYDLLKEQITIFVSTAYLDEAERCSRIALIHRGNILMIDEPVRIRKSLDMPMIEIASPNARAAKGIVVAIHGVISVNMYGDRLHIGMTTREVGTKVLEALQTHGVEIEGEREIVPSLEDVFIAKLKKEQ
;
A
#
# COMPACT_ATOMS: atom_id res chain seq x y z
N MET A 1 -9.37 26.72 -0.72
CA MET A 1 -10.24 25.85 0.10
C MET A 1 -9.31 25.10 1.06
N ASN A 2 -9.52 25.22 2.37
CA ASN A 2 -8.75 24.43 3.33
C ASN A 2 -9.09 22.96 3.10
N GLU A 3 -8.16 22.20 2.52
CA GLU A 3 -8.30 20.76 2.39
C GLU A 3 -8.38 20.18 3.80
N SER A 4 -9.54 19.65 4.16
CA SER A 4 -9.74 19.11 5.51
C SER A 4 -8.89 17.83 5.67
N VAL A 5 -8.18 17.72 6.78
CA VAL A 5 -7.31 16.59 7.13
C VAL A 5 -8.18 15.50 7.76
N ALA A 6 -8.12 14.28 7.20
CA ALA A 6 -8.81 13.10 7.73
C ALA A 6 -7.96 12.39 8.80
N ILE A 7 -6.64 12.31 8.59
CA ILE A 7 -5.71 11.68 9.53
C ILE A 7 -4.52 12.60 9.75
N ARG A 8 -4.16 12.85 11.00
CA ARG A 8 -2.94 13.55 11.39
C ARG A 8 -2.22 12.76 12.46
N ALA A 9 -0.92 12.55 12.30
CA ALA A 9 -0.04 12.00 13.33
C ALA A 9 1.13 12.93 13.57
N GLN A 10 1.51 13.11 14.85
CA GLN A 10 2.59 13.99 15.29
C GLN A 10 3.52 13.24 16.23
N ASN A 11 4.76 13.04 15.79
CA ASN A 11 5.83 12.34 16.53
C ASN A 11 5.38 10.99 17.11
N LEU A 12 4.48 10.31 16.40
CA LEU A 12 3.86 9.08 16.86
C LEU A 12 4.90 7.97 16.93
N THR A 13 5.10 7.40 18.11
CA THR A 13 6.12 6.39 18.39
C THR A 13 5.50 5.17 19.05
N LYS A 14 5.95 3.98 18.65
CA LYS A 14 5.59 2.72 19.29
C LYS A 14 6.81 1.85 19.50
N ALA A 15 7.06 1.52 20.74
CA ALA A 15 8.09 0.56 21.15
C ALA A 15 7.45 -0.66 21.81
N PHE A 16 8.06 -1.81 21.63
CA PHE A 16 7.77 -3.09 22.28
C PHE A 16 9.04 -3.56 23.00
N GLY A 17 9.13 -3.26 24.29
CA GLY A 17 10.38 -3.41 25.03
C GLY A 17 11.50 -2.55 24.43
N SER A 18 12.62 -3.16 24.04
CA SER A 18 13.74 -2.46 23.38
C SER A 18 13.55 -2.26 21.87
N ASN A 19 12.54 -2.87 21.26
CA ASN A 19 12.30 -2.75 19.82
C ASN A 19 11.38 -1.57 19.51
N VAL A 20 11.90 -0.57 18.79
CA VAL A 20 11.12 0.58 18.30
C VAL A 20 10.51 0.20 16.96
N ALA A 21 9.21 -0.12 16.96
CA ALA A 21 8.48 -0.51 15.76
C ALA A 21 8.07 0.68 14.89
N ILE A 22 7.79 1.84 15.51
CA ILE A 22 7.49 3.12 14.86
C ILE A 22 8.25 4.22 15.58
N ASN A 23 8.96 5.04 14.83
CA ASN A 23 9.86 6.05 15.36
C ASN A 23 9.46 7.46 14.87
N GLY A 24 8.79 8.23 15.72
CA GLY A 24 8.49 9.64 15.48
C GLY A 24 7.70 9.92 14.19
N LEU A 25 6.70 9.08 13.87
CA LEU A 25 5.88 9.22 12.65
C LEU A 25 5.18 10.57 12.63
N ASN A 26 5.40 11.34 11.55
CA ASN A 26 4.64 12.52 11.19
C ASN A 26 3.94 12.28 9.87
N LEU A 27 2.61 12.41 9.84
CA LEU A 27 1.78 12.06 8.69
C LEU A 27 0.53 12.93 8.64
N GLU A 28 0.14 13.34 7.43
CA GLU A 28 -1.16 13.93 7.16
C GLU A 28 -1.80 13.28 5.93
N VAL A 29 -3.07 12.88 6.06
CA VAL A 29 -3.91 12.34 4.97
C VAL A 29 -5.13 13.24 4.83
N LYS A 30 -5.44 13.63 3.60
CA LYS A 30 -6.57 14.52 3.28
C LYS A 30 -7.87 13.72 3.17
N LYS A 31 -9.00 14.39 3.39
CA LYS A 31 -10.33 13.79 3.14
C LYS A 31 -10.51 13.43 1.68
N GLY A 32 -11.11 12.27 1.42
CA GLY A 32 -11.31 11.75 0.07
C GLY A 32 -10.01 11.37 -0.65
N GLU A 33 -8.90 11.20 0.07
CA GLU A 33 -7.62 10.77 -0.50
C GLU A 33 -7.48 9.25 -0.47
N LEU A 34 -6.89 8.67 -1.51
CA LEU A 34 -6.39 7.31 -1.53
C LEU A 34 -4.90 7.32 -1.18
N PHE A 35 -4.59 7.07 0.09
CA PHE A 35 -3.23 7.13 0.63
C PHE A 35 -2.65 5.74 0.82
N GLY A 36 -1.43 5.51 0.31
CA GLY A 36 -0.71 4.24 0.41
C GLY A 36 0.41 4.28 1.45
N LEU A 37 0.43 3.34 2.39
CA LEU A 37 1.56 3.08 3.27
C LEU A 37 2.37 1.89 2.73
N VAL A 38 3.55 2.16 2.19
CA VAL A 38 4.28 1.22 1.32
C VAL A 38 5.61 0.83 1.94
N GLY A 39 5.86 -0.45 2.07
CA GLY A 39 7.13 -0.96 2.60
C GLY A 39 7.15 -2.47 2.77
N PRO A 40 8.33 -3.07 3.00
CA PRO A 40 8.47 -4.50 3.15
C PRO A 40 7.77 -5.05 4.40
N ASP A 41 7.73 -6.37 4.51
CA ASP A 41 7.25 -7.04 5.72
C ASP A 41 8.11 -6.62 6.92
N GLY A 42 7.45 -6.41 8.06
CA GLY A 42 8.11 -5.92 9.27
C GLY A 42 8.47 -4.42 9.29
N ALA A 43 8.13 -3.65 8.25
CA ALA A 43 8.40 -2.21 8.22
C ALA A 43 7.61 -1.39 9.24
N GLY A 44 6.54 -1.95 9.85
CA GLY A 44 5.69 -1.28 10.84
C GLY A 44 4.29 -0.93 10.33
N LYS A 45 3.91 -1.31 9.09
CA LYS A 45 2.63 -0.97 8.46
C LYS A 45 1.41 -1.31 9.33
N THR A 46 1.27 -2.56 9.74
CA THR A 46 0.17 -3.01 10.62
C THR A 46 0.19 -2.31 11.98
N THR A 47 1.37 -1.98 12.52
CA THR A 47 1.49 -1.23 13.77
C THR A 47 0.90 0.17 13.62
N ILE A 48 1.22 0.88 12.54
CA ILE A 48 0.64 2.20 12.24
C ILE A 48 -0.88 2.09 12.10
N MET A 49 -1.38 1.10 11.35
CA MET A 49 -2.83 0.86 11.20
C MET A 49 -3.50 0.71 12.57
N ARG A 50 -2.96 -0.13 13.44
CA ARG A 50 -3.52 -0.37 14.79
C ARG A 50 -3.45 0.83 15.72
N LEU A 51 -2.45 1.70 15.55
CA LEU A 51 -2.36 2.96 16.28
C LEU A 51 -3.44 3.93 15.81
N LEU A 52 -3.56 4.15 14.49
CA LEU A 52 -4.52 5.07 13.90
C LEU A 52 -5.98 4.65 14.11
N THR A 53 -6.24 3.34 14.16
CA THR A 53 -7.59 2.79 14.47
C THR A 53 -7.89 2.70 15.96
N ALA A 54 -7.04 3.28 16.82
CA ALA A 54 -7.16 3.26 18.28
C ALA A 54 -7.25 1.84 18.90
N ILE A 55 -6.85 0.79 18.17
CA ILE A 55 -6.76 -0.60 18.69
C ILE A 55 -5.53 -0.74 19.58
N MET A 56 -4.50 0.08 19.36
CA MET A 56 -3.24 0.04 20.08
C MET A 56 -2.87 1.46 20.56
N LYS A 57 -2.41 1.58 21.80
CA LYS A 57 -1.89 2.85 22.34
C LYS A 57 -0.44 3.08 21.90
N PRO A 58 -0.06 4.31 21.53
CA PRO A 58 1.33 4.67 21.27
C PRO A 58 2.16 4.66 22.55
N THR A 59 3.48 4.64 22.40
CA THR A 59 4.44 4.85 23.49
C THR A 59 4.61 6.34 23.79
N SER A 60 4.62 7.16 22.71
CA SER A 60 4.64 8.63 22.78
C SER A 60 4.10 9.21 21.46
N GLY A 61 3.89 10.54 21.46
CA GLY A 61 3.26 11.22 20.34
C GLY A 61 1.76 11.05 20.33
N GLU A 62 1.10 11.61 19.33
CA GLU A 62 -0.35 11.63 19.23
C GLU A 62 -0.79 11.53 17.77
N ALA A 63 -2.04 11.07 17.54
CA ALA A 63 -2.68 11.15 16.24
C ALA A 63 -4.18 11.43 16.39
N TRP A 64 -4.76 12.00 15.33
CA TRP A 64 -6.18 12.32 15.21
C TRP A 64 -6.73 11.70 13.93
N VAL A 65 -7.90 11.12 14.04
CA VAL A 65 -8.63 10.51 12.94
C VAL A 65 -10.03 11.12 12.94
N GLU A 66 -10.40 11.77 11.83
CA GLU A 66 -11.64 12.59 11.72
C GLU A 66 -11.80 13.59 12.87
N GLY A 67 -10.68 14.17 13.33
CA GLY A 67 -10.64 15.15 14.43
C GLY A 67 -10.63 14.54 15.83
N HIS A 68 -10.81 13.22 15.97
CA HIS A 68 -10.82 12.51 17.25
C HIS A 68 -9.44 11.98 17.62
N SER A 69 -9.03 12.20 18.88
CA SER A 69 -7.74 11.73 19.41
C SER A 69 -7.72 10.22 19.62
N ILE A 70 -6.68 9.54 19.11
CA ILE A 70 -6.48 8.10 19.35
C ILE A 70 -6.23 7.74 20.82
N LEU A 71 -5.91 8.73 21.68
CA LEU A 71 -5.61 8.52 23.10
C LEU A 71 -6.87 8.51 23.96
N SER A 72 -7.85 9.37 23.65
CA SER A 72 -9.02 9.65 24.50
C SER A 72 -10.37 9.34 23.86
N GLU A 73 -10.46 9.31 22.50
CA GLU A 73 -11.71 9.23 21.74
C GLU A 73 -11.74 8.01 20.83
N GLY A 74 -11.20 6.87 21.31
CA GLY A 74 -11.06 5.67 20.49
C GLY A 74 -12.40 5.06 20.03
N GLU A 75 -13.47 5.19 20.83
CA GLU A 75 -14.79 4.67 20.43
C GLU A 75 -15.40 5.54 19.32
N ASP A 76 -15.29 6.87 19.41
CA ASP A 76 -15.75 7.78 18.36
C ASP A 76 -15.03 7.53 17.03
N ILE A 77 -13.72 7.20 17.10
CA ILE A 77 -12.95 6.79 15.91
C ILE A 77 -13.53 5.51 15.30
N LYS A 78 -13.81 4.47 16.13
CA LYS A 78 -14.31 3.18 15.63
C LYS A 78 -15.66 3.28 14.94
N GLU A 79 -16.52 4.22 15.35
CA GLU A 79 -17.79 4.47 14.67
C GLU A 79 -17.63 5.07 13.28
N LYS A 80 -16.53 5.80 13.03
CA LYS A 80 -16.25 6.53 11.77
C LYS A 80 -15.41 5.74 10.77
N ILE A 81 -14.76 4.68 11.19
CA ILE A 81 -13.83 3.93 10.37
C ILE A 81 -14.31 2.54 10.02
N GLY A 82 -13.99 2.08 8.81
CA GLY A 82 -13.97 0.66 8.46
C GLY A 82 -12.53 0.15 8.55
N TYR A 83 -12.29 -0.96 9.24
CA TYR A 83 -10.97 -1.56 9.31
C TYR A 83 -10.98 -3.00 8.81
N MET A 84 -10.25 -3.24 7.74
CA MET A 84 -10.00 -4.56 7.19
C MET A 84 -8.55 -4.95 7.51
N SER A 85 -8.38 -5.79 8.52
CA SER A 85 -7.06 -6.32 8.89
C SER A 85 -6.57 -7.34 7.88
N GLN A 86 -5.26 -7.58 7.81
CA GLN A 86 -4.61 -8.55 6.92
C GLN A 86 -5.27 -9.94 6.95
N ARG A 87 -5.70 -10.39 8.14
CA ARG A 87 -6.56 -11.57 8.33
C ARG A 87 -7.92 -11.09 8.80
N PHE A 88 -8.78 -10.76 7.85
CA PHE A 88 -10.13 -10.33 8.20
C PHE A 88 -10.93 -11.49 8.79
N GLY A 89 -11.61 -11.23 9.89
CA GLY A 89 -12.33 -12.23 10.67
C GLY A 89 -13.69 -12.59 10.06
N LEU A 90 -13.72 -13.12 8.83
CA LEU A 90 -14.94 -13.72 8.30
C LEU A 90 -15.27 -15.00 9.05
N TYR A 91 -16.56 -15.21 9.32
CA TYR A 91 -17.07 -16.46 9.86
C TYR A 91 -17.27 -17.44 8.71
N GLU A 92 -16.39 -18.43 8.63
CA GLU A 92 -16.33 -19.37 7.50
C GLU A 92 -17.58 -20.26 7.41
N ASP A 93 -18.22 -20.54 8.54
CA ASP A 93 -19.45 -21.32 8.67
C ASP A 93 -20.72 -20.51 8.40
N LEU A 94 -20.63 -19.21 8.23
CA LEU A 94 -21.72 -18.35 7.81
C LEU A 94 -21.68 -18.11 6.30
N THR A 95 -22.84 -17.94 5.70
CA THR A 95 -22.97 -17.53 4.30
C THR A 95 -22.50 -16.09 4.10
N VAL A 96 -22.34 -15.69 2.84
CA VAL A 96 -22.02 -14.29 2.46
C VAL A 96 -23.00 -13.31 3.11
N ILE A 97 -24.32 -13.59 2.99
CA ILE A 97 -25.35 -12.70 3.51
C ILE A 97 -25.36 -12.65 5.03
N GLU A 98 -25.15 -13.79 5.70
CA GLU A 98 -25.11 -13.87 7.16
C GLU A 98 -23.87 -13.14 7.73
N ASN A 99 -22.70 -13.24 7.07
CA ASN A 99 -21.56 -12.43 7.45
C ASN A 99 -21.86 -10.93 7.41
N ILE A 100 -22.50 -10.44 6.33
CA ILE A 100 -22.83 -9.01 6.21
C ILE A 100 -23.84 -8.61 7.30
N HIS A 101 -24.84 -9.44 7.59
CA HIS A 101 -25.80 -9.20 8.67
C HIS A 101 -25.12 -9.15 10.04
N PHE A 102 -24.21 -10.09 10.30
CA PHE A 102 -23.43 -10.11 11.54
C PHE A 102 -22.68 -8.80 11.77
N TYR A 103 -21.98 -8.31 10.75
CA TYR A 103 -21.27 -7.03 10.85
C TYR A 103 -22.24 -5.84 10.93
N ALA A 104 -23.41 -5.91 10.28
CA ALA A 104 -24.45 -4.91 10.43
C ALA A 104 -24.99 -4.84 11.86
N ASP A 105 -25.11 -5.99 12.54
CA ASP A 105 -25.49 -6.05 13.96
C ASP A 105 -24.37 -5.47 14.83
N LEU A 106 -23.13 -5.88 14.59
CA LEU A 106 -21.96 -5.43 15.34
C LEU A 106 -21.78 -3.90 15.31
N TYR A 107 -22.00 -3.29 14.13
CA TYR A 107 -21.92 -1.84 13.95
C TYR A 107 -23.24 -1.09 14.24
N GLY A 108 -24.25 -1.77 14.76
CA GLY A 108 -25.52 -1.14 15.13
C GLY A 108 -26.31 -0.56 13.95
N VAL A 109 -26.13 -1.08 12.73
CA VAL A 109 -26.85 -0.58 11.55
C VAL A 109 -28.35 -0.82 11.73
N PRO A 110 -29.21 0.23 11.63
CA PRO A 110 -30.65 0.08 11.80
C PRO A 110 -31.25 -0.94 10.83
N VAL A 111 -32.10 -1.84 11.34
CA VAL A 111 -32.68 -2.92 10.54
C VAL A 111 -33.38 -2.42 9.27
N ARG A 112 -34.06 -1.26 9.37
CA ARG A 112 -34.75 -0.61 8.23
C ARG A 112 -33.83 -0.20 7.08
N GLU A 113 -32.55 0.06 7.35
CA GLU A 113 -31.57 0.54 6.38
C GLU A 113 -30.78 -0.61 5.73
N ARG A 114 -30.75 -1.78 6.37
CA ARG A 114 -29.94 -2.93 5.95
C ARG A 114 -30.25 -3.44 4.54
N PRO A 115 -31.53 -3.60 4.14
CA PRO A 115 -31.84 -4.17 2.81
C PRO A 115 -31.22 -3.39 1.66
N GLU A 116 -31.30 -2.06 1.71
CA GLU A 116 -30.74 -1.19 0.67
C GLU A 116 -29.21 -1.19 0.69
N ARG A 117 -28.60 -1.05 1.89
CA ARG A 117 -27.16 -1.08 2.07
C ARG A 117 -26.57 -2.42 1.61
N ILE A 118 -27.15 -3.54 2.02
CA ILE A 118 -26.69 -4.89 1.66
C ILE A 118 -26.82 -5.11 0.16
N LYS A 119 -27.93 -4.72 -0.46
CA LYS A 119 -28.12 -4.80 -1.91
C LYS A 119 -27.02 -4.06 -2.65
N ARG A 120 -26.70 -2.84 -2.21
CA ARG A 120 -25.63 -2.02 -2.78
C ARG A 120 -24.27 -2.70 -2.63
N LEU A 121 -23.91 -3.19 -1.42
CA LEU A 121 -22.65 -3.84 -1.14
C LEU A 121 -22.45 -5.13 -1.93
N LEU A 122 -23.49 -5.95 -2.05
CA LEU A 122 -23.45 -7.18 -2.86
C LEU A 122 -23.28 -6.89 -4.35
N SER A 123 -23.93 -5.84 -4.87
CA SER A 123 -23.77 -5.41 -6.26
C SER A 123 -22.36 -4.91 -6.52
N PHE A 124 -21.87 -4.07 -5.64
CA PHE A 124 -20.56 -3.43 -5.71
C PHE A 124 -19.39 -4.44 -5.63
N SER A 125 -19.52 -5.44 -4.76
CA SER A 125 -18.55 -6.53 -4.60
C SER A 125 -18.69 -7.66 -5.63
N ASN A 126 -19.72 -7.63 -6.47
CA ASN A 126 -20.09 -8.72 -7.38
C ASN A 126 -20.37 -10.05 -6.66
N LEU A 127 -20.94 -10.00 -5.45
CA LEU A 127 -21.26 -11.17 -4.64
C LEU A 127 -22.73 -11.59 -4.72
N ASN A 128 -23.58 -10.88 -5.48
CA ASN A 128 -25.01 -11.21 -5.66
C ASN A 128 -25.27 -12.69 -5.98
N PRO A 129 -24.54 -13.36 -6.89
CA PRO A 129 -24.80 -14.77 -7.21
C PRO A 129 -24.39 -15.75 -6.09
N PHE A 130 -23.69 -15.26 -5.06
CA PHE A 130 -23.06 -16.11 -4.05
C PHE A 130 -23.58 -15.87 -2.62
N THR A 131 -24.69 -15.15 -2.47
CA THR A 131 -25.25 -14.74 -1.16
C THR A 131 -25.45 -15.88 -0.18
N GLN A 132 -25.86 -17.07 -0.69
CA GLN A 132 -26.11 -18.28 0.10
C GLN A 132 -24.90 -19.21 0.21
N ARG A 133 -23.75 -18.84 -0.37
CA ARG A 133 -22.52 -19.63 -0.28
C ARG A 133 -21.84 -19.36 1.05
N LEU A 134 -21.37 -20.42 1.72
CA LEU A 134 -20.55 -20.29 2.93
C LEU A 134 -19.26 -19.51 2.62
N ALA A 135 -18.86 -18.62 3.52
CA ALA A 135 -17.65 -17.82 3.35
C ALA A 135 -16.38 -18.69 3.24
N GLY A 136 -16.36 -19.83 3.93
CA GLY A 136 -15.29 -20.81 3.81
C GLY A 136 -15.07 -21.34 2.39
N ASN A 137 -16.13 -21.40 1.58
CA ASN A 137 -16.13 -21.94 0.21
C ASN A 137 -15.90 -20.85 -0.87
N LEU A 138 -15.55 -19.63 -0.47
CA LEU A 138 -15.20 -18.55 -1.39
C LEU A 138 -13.72 -18.62 -1.80
N SER A 139 -13.41 -18.14 -3.02
CA SER A 139 -12.01 -17.91 -3.40
C SER A 139 -11.38 -16.79 -2.56
N GLY A 140 -10.04 -16.72 -2.52
CA GLY A 140 -9.34 -15.67 -1.78
C GLY A 140 -9.81 -14.26 -2.15
N GLY A 141 -9.91 -13.95 -3.45
CA GLY A 141 -10.41 -12.66 -3.92
C GLY A 141 -11.87 -12.39 -3.56
N MET A 142 -12.72 -13.43 -3.51
CA MET A 142 -14.11 -13.29 -3.05
C MET A 142 -14.17 -13.05 -1.53
N LYS A 143 -13.32 -13.73 -0.73
CA LYS A 143 -13.21 -13.47 0.72
C LYS A 143 -12.80 -12.02 0.98
N GLN A 144 -11.84 -11.48 0.22
CA GLN A 144 -11.42 -10.07 0.34
C GLN A 144 -12.57 -9.10 -0.01
N LYS A 145 -13.32 -9.37 -1.08
CA LYS A 145 -14.49 -8.56 -1.44
C LYS A 145 -15.59 -8.62 -0.38
N LEU A 146 -15.81 -9.79 0.23
CA LEU A 146 -16.76 -9.94 1.34
C LEU A 146 -16.27 -9.17 2.59
N GLY A 147 -14.99 -9.28 2.92
CA GLY A 147 -14.38 -8.51 4.01
C GLY A 147 -14.55 -7.00 3.83
N LEU A 148 -14.30 -6.52 2.61
CA LEU A 148 -14.54 -5.12 2.27
C LEU A 148 -16.01 -4.73 2.41
N ALA A 149 -16.95 -5.55 1.94
CA ALA A 149 -18.38 -5.29 2.08
C ALA A 149 -18.80 -5.23 3.57
N CYS A 150 -18.28 -6.13 4.39
CA CYS A 150 -18.53 -6.12 5.84
C CYS A 150 -17.97 -4.85 6.50
N ALA A 151 -16.76 -4.42 6.13
CA ALA A 151 -16.15 -3.19 6.66
C ALA A 151 -16.87 -1.91 6.22
N LEU A 152 -17.67 -1.96 5.17
CA LEU A 152 -18.42 -0.82 4.61
C LEU A 152 -19.87 -0.75 5.05
N VAL A 153 -20.40 -1.76 5.76
CA VAL A 153 -21.84 -1.89 6.04
C VAL A 153 -22.42 -0.72 6.84
N HIS A 154 -21.61 -0.09 7.70
CA HIS A 154 -22.01 1.08 8.50
C HIS A 154 -21.68 2.42 7.84
N THR A 155 -21.20 2.42 6.57
CA THR A 155 -20.87 3.62 5.80
C THR A 155 -19.80 4.50 6.47
N PRO A 156 -18.57 4.00 6.67
CA PRO A 156 -17.50 4.73 7.33
C PRO A 156 -17.02 5.96 6.53
N GLU A 157 -16.48 6.96 7.21
CA GLU A 157 -15.83 8.13 6.59
C GLU A 157 -14.40 7.79 6.10
N ILE A 158 -13.71 6.87 6.82
CA ILE A 158 -12.38 6.37 6.46
C ILE A 158 -12.37 4.85 6.41
N LEU A 159 -11.70 4.31 5.40
CA LEU A 159 -11.45 2.88 5.25
C LEU A 159 -9.96 2.58 5.40
N PHE A 160 -9.60 1.83 6.44
CA PHE A 160 -8.26 1.28 6.65
C PHE A 160 -8.18 -0.13 6.10
N LEU A 161 -7.21 -0.40 5.22
CA LEU A 161 -7.01 -1.68 4.55
C LEU A 161 -5.58 -2.17 4.77
N ASP A 162 -5.40 -3.22 5.55
CA ASP A 162 -4.09 -3.76 5.87
C ASP A 162 -3.76 -4.94 4.94
N GLU A 163 -2.93 -4.67 3.92
CA GLU A 163 -2.53 -5.61 2.86
C GLU A 163 -3.70 -6.38 2.22
N PRO A 164 -4.74 -5.68 1.74
CA PRO A 164 -6.02 -6.30 1.39
C PRO A 164 -5.96 -7.25 0.20
N THR A 165 -4.89 -7.20 -0.59
CA THR A 165 -4.73 -8.00 -1.81
C THR A 165 -3.59 -9.02 -1.73
N CYS A 166 -3.01 -9.20 -0.52
CA CYS A 166 -1.98 -10.20 -0.29
C CYS A 166 -2.51 -11.60 -0.59
N GLY A 167 -1.79 -12.35 -1.45
CA GLY A 167 -2.19 -13.72 -1.84
C GLY A 167 -3.40 -13.80 -2.77
N VAL A 168 -3.86 -12.67 -3.34
CA VAL A 168 -4.98 -12.62 -4.30
C VAL A 168 -4.44 -12.67 -5.74
N ASP A 169 -5.12 -13.40 -6.60
CA ASP A 169 -4.79 -13.49 -8.02
C ASP A 169 -4.88 -12.12 -8.73
N PRO A 170 -4.15 -11.91 -9.85
CA PRO A 170 -4.08 -10.61 -10.52
C PRO A 170 -5.44 -10.07 -11.00
N VAL A 171 -6.37 -10.93 -11.41
CA VAL A 171 -7.70 -10.52 -11.89
C VAL A 171 -8.54 -10.00 -10.73
N SER A 172 -8.62 -10.78 -9.65
CA SER A 172 -9.34 -10.40 -8.42
C SER A 172 -8.73 -9.15 -7.78
N ARG A 173 -7.38 -8.99 -7.81
CA ARG A 173 -6.68 -7.79 -7.35
C ARG A 173 -7.11 -6.57 -8.15
N ARG A 174 -7.12 -6.64 -9.48
CA ARG A 174 -7.58 -5.55 -10.35
C ARG A 174 -9.03 -5.15 -10.05
N ASP A 175 -9.90 -6.12 -9.85
CA ASP A 175 -11.31 -5.88 -9.51
C ASP A 175 -11.45 -5.23 -8.14
N PHE A 176 -10.66 -5.64 -7.15
CA PHE A 176 -10.63 -5.02 -5.82
C PHE A 176 -10.25 -3.55 -5.90
N TRP A 177 -9.20 -3.20 -6.67
CA TRP A 177 -8.80 -1.81 -6.86
C TRP A 177 -9.85 -0.96 -7.58
N ARG A 178 -10.63 -1.54 -8.51
CA ARG A 178 -11.78 -0.81 -9.10
C ARG A 178 -12.78 -0.41 -8.06
N ILE A 179 -13.08 -1.31 -7.12
CA ILE A 179 -13.97 -1.04 -6.01
C ILE A 179 -13.44 0.15 -5.19
N LEU A 180 -12.15 0.19 -4.87
CA LEU A 180 -11.56 1.31 -4.14
C LEU A 180 -11.72 2.65 -4.87
N TYR A 181 -11.53 2.67 -6.19
CA TYR A 181 -11.74 3.87 -6.99
C TYR A 181 -13.20 4.35 -7.00
N ASP A 182 -14.17 3.43 -6.96
CA ASP A 182 -15.58 3.81 -6.89
C ASP A 182 -15.92 4.38 -5.51
N LEU A 183 -15.36 3.84 -4.42
CA LEU A 183 -15.47 4.40 -3.07
C LEU A 183 -14.86 5.81 -2.97
N LEU A 184 -13.74 6.03 -3.64
CA LEU A 184 -13.08 7.33 -3.67
C LEU A 184 -13.97 8.41 -4.34
N LYS A 185 -14.72 8.04 -5.40
CA LYS A 185 -15.73 8.95 -6.02
C LYS A 185 -16.84 9.35 -5.04
N GLU A 186 -17.13 8.49 -4.06
CA GLU A 186 -18.08 8.75 -2.98
C GLU A 186 -17.46 9.54 -1.81
N GLN A 187 -16.24 10.06 -1.98
CA GLN A 187 -15.50 10.86 -1.00
C GLN A 187 -15.09 10.09 0.26
N ILE A 188 -15.08 8.75 0.22
CA ILE A 188 -14.53 7.94 1.30
C ILE A 188 -13.00 8.07 1.27
N THR A 189 -12.40 8.42 2.40
CA THR A 189 -10.94 8.44 2.56
C THR A 189 -10.44 6.99 2.67
N ILE A 190 -9.38 6.64 1.94
CA ILE A 190 -8.85 5.27 1.95
C ILE A 190 -7.38 5.30 2.37
N PHE A 191 -7.05 4.56 3.43
CA PHE A 191 -5.69 4.34 3.90
C PHE A 191 -5.34 2.88 3.72
N VAL A 192 -4.49 2.57 2.73
CA VAL A 192 -4.13 1.19 2.37
C VAL A 192 -2.65 0.92 2.66
N SER A 193 -2.34 -0.21 3.30
CA SER A 193 -0.97 -0.70 3.38
C SER A 193 -0.71 -1.75 2.28
N THR A 194 0.49 -1.74 1.73
CA THR A 194 0.93 -2.75 0.77
C THR A 194 2.45 -2.91 0.77
N ALA A 195 2.92 -4.12 0.46
CA ALA A 195 4.32 -4.37 0.13
C ALA A 195 4.58 -4.27 -1.39
N TYR A 196 3.52 -4.17 -2.21
CA TYR A 196 3.60 -4.18 -3.66
C TYR A 196 3.70 -2.75 -4.22
N LEU A 197 4.80 -2.45 -4.91
CA LEU A 197 5.05 -1.12 -5.47
C LEU A 197 4.17 -0.79 -6.68
N ASP A 198 3.70 -1.81 -7.42
CA ASP A 198 2.71 -1.64 -8.48
C ASP A 198 1.33 -1.19 -7.95
N GLU A 199 1.00 -1.56 -6.72
CA GLU A 199 -0.19 -1.05 -6.03
C GLU A 199 0.02 0.37 -5.49
N ALA A 200 1.24 0.68 -5.03
CA ALA A 200 1.60 2.03 -4.61
C ALA A 200 1.38 3.06 -5.72
N GLU A 201 1.65 2.71 -6.97
CA GLU A 201 1.42 3.59 -8.12
C GLU A 201 -0.05 3.92 -8.38
N ARG A 202 -0.97 3.19 -7.76
CA ARG A 202 -2.43 3.41 -7.83
C ARG A 202 -2.94 4.43 -6.84
N CYS A 203 -2.14 4.77 -5.83
CA CYS A 203 -2.51 5.71 -4.78
C CYS A 203 -2.30 7.16 -5.22
N SER A 204 -3.08 8.09 -4.63
CA SER A 204 -2.91 9.53 -4.85
C SER A 204 -1.58 10.03 -4.30
N ARG A 205 -1.29 9.64 -3.06
CA ARG A 205 0.00 9.86 -2.36
C ARG A 205 0.39 8.59 -1.62
N ILE A 206 1.68 8.45 -1.39
CA ILE A 206 2.22 7.31 -0.64
C ILE A 206 3.25 7.77 0.39
N ALA A 207 3.35 7.02 1.48
CA ALA A 207 4.47 7.04 2.40
C ALA A 207 5.30 5.78 2.22
N LEU A 208 6.57 5.93 1.86
CA LEU A 208 7.54 4.84 1.86
C LEU A 208 8.05 4.66 3.29
N ILE A 209 7.89 3.45 3.83
CA ILE A 209 8.31 3.14 5.21
C ILE A 209 9.34 2.00 5.25
N HIS A 210 10.35 2.15 6.11
CA HIS A 210 11.33 1.11 6.40
C HIS A 210 11.71 1.14 7.88
N ARG A 211 11.70 -0.04 8.54
CA ARG A 211 12.09 -0.19 9.96
C ARG A 211 11.50 0.88 10.88
N GLY A 212 10.21 1.16 10.73
CA GLY A 212 9.49 2.12 11.55
C GLY A 212 9.71 3.60 11.22
N ASN A 213 10.54 3.92 10.22
CA ASN A 213 10.82 5.28 9.79
C ASN A 213 10.16 5.57 8.42
N ILE A 214 9.61 6.76 8.26
CA ILE A 214 9.17 7.25 6.96
C ILE A 214 10.38 7.75 6.17
N LEU A 215 10.60 7.16 5.00
CA LEU A 215 11.67 7.57 4.08
C LEU A 215 11.25 8.78 3.23
N MET A 216 9.99 8.81 2.81
CA MET A 216 9.44 9.83 1.92
C MET A 216 7.93 9.78 1.88
N ILE A 217 7.28 10.94 1.72
CA ILE A 217 5.84 11.07 1.47
C ILE A 217 5.64 12.00 0.29
N ASP A 218 5.05 11.51 -0.79
CA ASP A 218 4.64 12.33 -1.94
C ASP A 218 3.75 11.54 -2.91
N GLU A 219 3.34 12.16 -4.00
CA GLU A 219 2.73 11.49 -5.15
C GLU A 219 3.71 10.48 -5.77
N PRO A 220 3.29 9.28 -6.21
CA PRO A 220 4.19 8.28 -6.81
C PRO A 220 5.04 8.84 -7.95
N VAL A 221 4.46 9.70 -8.79
CA VAL A 221 5.17 10.35 -9.91
C VAL A 221 6.28 11.28 -9.41
N ARG A 222 6.05 12.04 -8.33
CA ARG A 222 7.06 12.94 -7.75
C ARG A 222 8.16 12.16 -7.06
N ILE A 223 7.81 11.07 -6.37
CA ILE A 223 8.79 10.17 -5.76
C ILE A 223 9.74 9.61 -6.81
N ARG A 224 9.22 9.11 -7.94
CA ARG A 224 10.08 8.62 -9.03
C ARG A 224 11.01 9.71 -9.57
N LYS A 225 10.50 10.92 -9.77
CA LYS A 225 11.29 12.06 -10.24
C LYS A 225 12.30 12.59 -9.20
N SER A 226 12.17 12.25 -7.93
CA SER A 226 13.13 12.66 -6.89
C SER A 226 14.51 12.01 -7.02
N LEU A 227 14.60 10.95 -7.81
CA LEU A 227 15.86 10.33 -8.20
C LEU A 227 16.34 10.99 -9.48
N ASP A 228 16.96 12.17 -9.32
CA ASP A 228 17.46 13.00 -10.43
C ASP A 228 18.78 12.43 -10.96
N MET A 229 18.69 11.33 -11.71
CA MET A 229 19.82 10.73 -12.42
C MET A 229 19.35 10.05 -13.71
N PRO A 230 20.14 10.10 -14.78
CA PRO A 230 19.89 9.31 -15.98
C PRO A 230 19.89 7.81 -15.67
N MET A 231 18.92 7.09 -16.21
CA MET A 231 18.82 5.64 -16.06
C MET A 231 18.61 4.95 -17.41
N ILE A 232 19.26 3.80 -17.58
CA ILE A 232 19.01 2.89 -18.69
C ILE A 232 18.60 1.52 -18.18
N GLU A 233 17.71 0.86 -18.92
CA GLU A 233 17.41 -0.55 -18.79
C GLU A 233 18.17 -1.34 -19.86
N ILE A 234 18.85 -2.40 -19.46
CA ILE A 234 19.50 -3.36 -20.36
C ILE A 234 18.91 -4.72 -20.14
N ALA A 235 18.39 -5.35 -21.21
CA ALA A 235 17.95 -6.73 -21.21
C ALA A 235 19.08 -7.64 -21.65
N SER A 236 19.41 -8.67 -20.87
CA SER A 236 20.47 -9.63 -21.16
C SER A 236 20.16 -11.01 -20.55
N PRO A 237 20.28 -12.11 -21.32
CA PRO A 237 20.18 -13.46 -20.76
C PRO A 237 21.19 -13.72 -19.65
N ASN A 238 22.31 -12.98 -19.68
CA ASN A 238 23.39 -13.06 -18.69
C ASN A 238 23.43 -11.85 -17.74
N ALA A 239 22.27 -11.38 -17.28
CA ALA A 239 22.13 -10.17 -16.44
C ALA A 239 23.05 -10.18 -15.19
N ARG A 240 23.29 -11.35 -14.58
CA ARG A 240 24.19 -11.46 -13.43
C ARG A 240 25.65 -11.16 -13.79
N ALA A 241 26.15 -11.67 -14.91
CA ALA A 241 27.50 -11.38 -15.40
C ALA A 241 27.62 -9.91 -15.81
N ALA A 242 26.63 -9.39 -16.54
CA ALA A 242 26.52 -7.98 -16.91
C ALA A 242 26.60 -7.07 -15.69
N LYS A 243 25.86 -7.38 -14.62
CA LYS A 243 25.89 -6.62 -13.35
C LYS A 243 27.29 -6.53 -12.78
N GLY A 244 28.05 -7.63 -12.77
CA GLY A 244 29.42 -7.65 -12.25
C GLY A 244 30.37 -6.70 -13.01
N ILE A 245 30.20 -6.58 -14.32
CA ILE A 245 30.98 -5.68 -15.17
C ILE A 245 30.56 -4.21 -14.95
N VAL A 246 29.25 -3.96 -14.97
CA VAL A 246 28.69 -2.60 -14.93
C VAL A 246 28.95 -1.90 -13.60
N VAL A 247 28.92 -2.60 -12.48
CA VAL A 247 29.18 -2.01 -11.15
C VAL A 247 30.59 -1.39 -11.04
N ALA A 248 31.56 -1.89 -11.79
CA ALA A 248 32.96 -1.39 -11.77
C ALA A 248 33.17 -0.15 -12.65
N ILE A 249 32.19 0.28 -13.45
CA ILE A 249 32.33 1.38 -14.39
C ILE A 249 32.22 2.72 -13.65
N HIS A 250 33.24 3.57 -13.83
CA HIS A 250 33.21 4.91 -13.27
C HIS A 250 32.04 5.75 -13.82
N GLY A 251 31.26 6.33 -12.91
CA GLY A 251 30.06 7.09 -13.26
C GLY A 251 28.74 6.28 -13.13
N VAL A 252 28.81 4.97 -12.90
CA VAL A 252 27.65 4.16 -12.51
C VAL A 252 27.38 4.37 -11.01
N ILE A 253 26.16 4.78 -10.66
CA ILE A 253 25.71 5.07 -9.29
C ILE A 253 25.03 3.86 -8.67
N SER A 254 24.19 3.17 -9.46
CA SER A 254 23.41 2.04 -9.01
C SER A 254 23.18 1.02 -10.10
N VAL A 255 23.15 -0.26 -9.74
CA VAL A 255 22.76 -1.36 -10.64
C VAL A 255 21.80 -2.26 -9.89
N ASN A 256 20.54 -2.26 -10.33
CA ASN A 256 19.50 -3.14 -9.80
C ASN A 256 19.15 -4.19 -10.86
N MET A 257 18.88 -5.43 -10.44
CA MET A 257 18.59 -6.54 -11.34
C MET A 257 17.16 -7.02 -11.13
N TYR A 258 16.40 -7.09 -12.23
CA TYR A 258 15.01 -7.51 -12.30
C TYR A 258 14.88 -8.65 -13.32
N GLY A 259 15.10 -9.88 -12.85
CA GLY A 259 15.15 -11.04 -13.73
C GLY A 259 16.30 -10.95 -14.75
N ASP A 260 15.97 -10.87 -16.02
CA ASP A 260 16.87 -10.69 -17.16
C ASP A 260 17.23 -9.23 -17.48
N ARG A 261 16.74 -8.28 -16.68
CA ARG A 261 16.91 -6.84 -16.88
C ARG A 261 17.77 -6.20 -15.81
N LEU A 262 18.56 -5.22 -16.22
CA LEU A 262 19.34 -4.35 -15.35
C LEU A 262 18.85 -2.92 -15.47
N HIS A 263 18.50 -2.30 -14.34
CA HIS A 263 18.34 -0.85 -14.24
C HIS A 263 19.63 -0.23 -13.74
N ILE A 264 20.20 0.64 -14.54
CA ILE A 264 21.51 1.23 -14.29
C ILE A 264 21.35 2.74 -14.14
N GLY A 265 21.58 3.24 -12.94
CA GLY A 265 21.62 4.67 -12.64
C GLY A 265 23.01 5.23 -12.84
N MET A 266 23.11 6.40 -13.47
CA MET A 266 24.37 6.97 -13.93
C MET A 266 24.50 8.44 -13.54
N THR A 267 25.75 8.95 -13.47
CA THR A 267 26.01 10.37 -13.23
C THR A 267 25.62 11.25 -14.42
N THR A 268 25.87 10.77 -15.63
CA THR A 268 25.53 11.44 -16.90
C THR A 268 25.10 10.41 -17.94
N ARG A 269 24.45 10.87 -19.03
CA ARG A 269 23.99 9.98 -20.12
C ARG A 269 25.15 9.33 -20.88
N GLU A 270 26.30 10.02 -20.98
CA GLU A 270 27.48 9.50 -21.68
C GLU A 270 28.05 8.23 -21.00
N VAL A 271 27.80 8.03 -19.74
CA VAL A 271 28.16 6.78 -19.04
C VAL A 271 27.46 5.58 -19.63
N GLY A 272 26.24 5.75 -20.16
CA GLY A 272 25.49 4.68 -20.85
C GLY A 272 26.26 4.08 -22.02
N THR A 273 26.89 4.91 -22.85
CA THR A 273 27.75 4.45 -23.96
C THR A 273 28.91 3.59 -23.44
N LYS A 274 29.59 4.02 -22.36
CA LYS A 274 30.66 3.24 -21.74
C LYS A 274 30.19 1.90 -21.19
N VAL A 275 28.99 1.86 -20.66
CA VAL A 275 28.37 0.63 -20.16
C VAL A 275 28.15 -0.37 -21.31
N LEU A 276 27.60 0.10 -22.43
CA LEU A 276 27.36 -0.75 -23.60
C LEU A 276 28.67 -1.26 -24.21
N GLU A 277 29.65 -0.39 -24.39
CA GLU A 277 30.99 -0.77 -24.88
C GLU A 277 31.68 -1.80 -23.98
N ALA A 278 31.59 -1.63 -22.65
CA ALA A 278 32.16 -2.57 -21.69
C ALA A 278 31.48 -3.96 -21.77
N LEU A 279 30.15 -3.99 -21.85
CA LEU A 279 29.41 -5.25 -21.98
C LEU A 279 29.77 -5.97 -23.30
N GLN A 280 29.81 -5.25 -24.42
CA GLN A 280 30.22 -5.80 -25.71
C GLN A 280 31.66 -6.34 -25.71
N THR A 281 32.58 -5.61 -25.11
CA THR A 281 33.99 -6.01 -24.99
C THR A 281 34.16 -7.31 -24.20
N HIS A 282 33.29 -7.53 -23.19
CA HIS A 282 33.29 -8.75 -22.42
C HIS A 282 32.40 -9.86 -22.98
N GLY A 283 31.87 -9.68 -24.20
CA GLY A 283 31.06 -10.69 -24.89
C GLY A 283 29.69 -10.94 -24.24
N VAL A 284 29.14 -9.95 -23.52
CA VAL A 284 27.80 -10.05 -22.95
C VAL A 284 26.76 -9.76 -24.02
N GLU A 285 25.83 -10.68 -24.21
CA GLU A 285 24.72 -10.53 -25.14
C GLU A 285 23.71 -9.50 -24.61
N ILE A 286 23.37 -8.50 -25.44
CA ILE A 286 22.37 -7.47 -25.14
C ILE A 286 21.19 -7.68 -26.09
N GLU A 287 20.03 -8.03 -25.55
CA GLU A 287 18.79 -8.21 -26.30
C GLU A 287 18.01 -6.90 -26.48
N GLY A 288 18.29 -5.90 -25.65
CA GLY A 288 17.66 -4.59 -25.74
C GLY A 288 18.21 -3.59 -24.76
N GLU A 289 18.12 -2.32 -25.14
CA GLU A 289 18.46 -1.17 -24.30
C GLU A 289 17.42 -0.07 -24.46
N ARG A 290 17.15 0.67 -23.38
CA ARG A 290 16.31 1.88 -23.43
C ARG A 290 16.58 2.80 -22.26
N GLU A 291 16.43 4.11 -22.49
CA GLU A 291 16.32 5.06 -21.38
C GLU A 291 15.02 4.80 -20.61
N ILE A 292 15.09 4.86 -19.28
CA ILE A 292 13.94 4.68 -18.39
C ILE A 292 13.83 5.81 -17.38
N VAL A 293 12.62 6.05 -16.93
CA VAL A 293 12.36 6.83 -15.71
C VAL A 293 12.49 5.86 -14.52
N PRO A 294 13.14 6.26 -13.42
CA PRO A 294 13.24 5.44 -12.23
C PRO A 294 11.88 4.87 -11.81
N SER A 295 11.84 3.60 -11.42
CA SER A 295 10.69 2.99 -10.77
C SER A 295 10.63 3.39 -9.29
N LEU A 296 9.48 3.18 -8.62
CA LEU A 296 9.40 3.34 -7.16
C LEU A 296 10.38 2.42 -6.42
N GLU A 297 10.67 1.24 -7.00
CA GLU A 297 11.63 0.29 -6.43
C GLU A 297 13.06 0.82 -6.50
N ASP A 298 13.44 1.44 -7.63
CA ASP A 298 14.75 2.09 -7.77
C ASP A 298 14.94 3.19 -6.72
N VAL A 299 13.89 4.02 -6.51
CA VAL A 299 13.92 5.08 -5.48
C VAL A 299 14.02 4.48 -4.09
N PHE A 300 13.22 3.46 -3.79
CA PHE A 300 13.23 2.80 -2.49
C PHE A 300 14.61 2.23 -2.17
N ILE A 301 15.22 1.47 -3.10
CA ILE A 301 16.57 0.92 -2.95
C ILE A 301 17.62 2.03 -2.77
N ALA A 302 17.52 3.12 -3.54
CA ALA A 302 18.44 4.24 -3.43
C ALA A 302 18.35 4.96 -2.08
N LYS A 303 17.13 5.10 -1.51
CA LYS A 303 16.93 5.68 -0.17
C LYS A 303 17.51 4.78 0.92
N LEU A 304 17.33 3.46 0.85
CA LEU A 304 17.90 2.53 1.81
C LEU A 304 19.43 2.55 1.86
N LYS A 305 20.08 2.72 0.70
CA LYS A 305 21.57 2.82 0.64
C LYS A 305 22.11 4.10 1.27
N LYS A 306 21.31 5.16 1.40
CA LYS A 306 21.71 6.42 2.04
C LYS A 306 21.56 6.39 3.57
N GLU A 307 20.82 5.43 4.11
CA GLU A 307 20.62 5.26 5.56
C GLU A 307 21.61 4.27 6.18
N GLN A 308 22.41 3.56 5.38
CA GLN A 308 23.50 2.67 5.81
C GLN A 308 24.82 3.43 5.87
#